data_8fdd4592b0736f7f3723033d5fa892e2
#
_entry.id   8fdd4592b0736f7f3723033d5fa892e2
#
_cell.length_a   1.000
_cell.length_b   1.000
_cell.length_c   1.000
_cell.angle_alpha   90.00
_cell.angle_beta   90.00
_cell.angle_gamma   90.00
#
_symmetry.space_group_name_H-M   'P 1'
#
loop_
_entity.id
_entity.type
_entity.pdbx_description
1 polymer ?
#
loop_
_entity_poly.entity_id
_entity_poly.type
_entity_poly.pdbx_seq_one_letter_code
_entity_poly.pdbx_strand_id
1 'polypeptide(L)'
;GTIEPEINPFAYCYLGTSLHKASPFSIIVRTEDADSRCYKGYMCVSSDFQYMPQELVWDMEEALNTVSKNPVSIHYCCVTNEVTKVYFEFPDHCVEIRNEKIHCGLQYQMSSIGNLSFMVQPYVEYANSRILVGKAFRLENRFSEMNFSERFLEIGQKAYGELKRIRKLFQEQVFKKLRQEVRYGKDILWKAMKEEGFKIGKKRAQQALDLCPDESPYIEFLLWIIQSCSMYTENFSEDISQKMELCMGNAWYHTLLDFDKYVEEIKLEKAKLKKENLK
;
A
#
# COMPACT_ATOMS: atom_id res chain seq x y z
N GLY A 1 -11.53 3.60 25.67
CA GLY A 1 -12.56 4.58 25.92
C GLY A 1 -12.20 5.88 25.22
N THR A 2 -13.05 6.32 24.31
CA THR A 2 -13.00 7.65 23.71
C THR A 2 -13.34 8.65 24.80
N ILE A 3 -12.35 9.38 25.25
CA ILE A 3 -12.63 10.60 26.03
C ILE A 3 -12.93 11.65 25.00
N GLU A 4 -14.18 12.18 25.01
CA GLU A 4 -14.45 13.43 24.33
C GLU A 4 -13.40 14.44 24.76
N PRO A 5 -12.79 15.19 23.82
CA PRO A 5 -11.70 16.08 24.14
C PRO A 5 -12.26 17.22 25.01
N GLU A 6 -12.23 17.06 26.32
CA GLU A 6 -12.23 18.21 27.19
C GLU A 6 -10.97 18.99 26.88
N ILE A 7 -11.14 20.18 26.35
CA ILE A 7 -10.05 21.09 26.00
C ILE A 7 -9.22 21.29 27.26
N ASN A 8 -8.05 20.67 27.31
CA ASN A 8 -7.14 20.85 28.42
C ASN A 8 -6.66 22.30 28.40
N PRO A 9 -7.03 23.17 29.40
CA PRO A 9 -6.66 24.55 29.40
C PRO A 9 -5.14 24.78 29.41
N PHE A 10 -4.34 23.77 29.80
CA PHE A 10 -2.88 23.85 29.76
C PHE A 10 -2.31 23.72 28.33
N ALA A 11 -2.96 22.99 27.42
CA ALA A 11 -2.57 22.97 26.00
C ALA A 11 -2.74 24.35 25.37
N TYR A 12 -3.72 25.12 25.82
CA TYR A 12 -3.96 26.51 25.40
C TYR A 12 -2.80 27.45 25.76
N CYS A 13 -2.19 27.27 26.93
CA CYS A 13 -1.07 28.07 27.38
C CYS A 13 0.24 27.81 26.63
N TYR A 14 0.43 26.60 26.14
CA TYR A 14 1.68 26.18 25.44
C TYR A 14 1.70 26.55 23.96
N LEU A 15 0.51 26.63 23.32
CA LEU A 15 0.39 26.95 21.90
C LEU A 15 0.44 28.43 21.58
N GLY A 16 0.50 29.28 22.60
CA GLY A 16 0.73 30.74 22.51
C GLY A 16 -0.44 31.55 21.99
N THR A 17 -0.33 32.87 22.17
CA THR A 17 -1.37 33.90 21.84
C THR A 17 -1.76 33.96 20.35
N SER A 18 -1.00 33.33 19.46
CA SER A 18 -1.30 33.24 18.01
C SER A 18 -2.51 32.40 17.68
N LEU A 19 -2.93 31.45 18.54
CA LEU A 19 -4.08 30.59 18.32
C LEU A 19 -5.44 31.26 18.60
N HIS A 20 -5.47 32.39 19.28
CA HIS A 20 -6.71 33.13 19.53
C HIS A 20 -7.43 33.63 18.26
N LYS A 21 -6.76 33.62 17.11
CA LYS A 21 -7.32 33.99 15.80
C LYS A 21 -7.46 32.81 14.84
N ALA A 22 -7.11 31.60 15.29
CA ALA A 22 -7.21 30.41 14.43
C ALA A 22 -8.67 29.92 14.37
N SER A 23 -9.00 29.22 13.28
CA SER A 23 -10.25 28.49 13.18
C SER A 23 -10.39 27.50 14.34
N PRO A 24 -11.62 27.15 14.78
CA PRO A 24 -11.82 26.18 15.82
C PRO A 24 -11.04 24.87 15.50
N PHE A 25 -10.37 24.36 16.50
CA PHE A 25 -9.59 23.12 16.37
C PHE A 25 -9.87 22.21 17.57
N SER A 26 -9.61 20.92 17.38
CA SER A 26 -9.67 19.90 18.42
C SER A 26 -8.27 19.32 18.64
N ILE A 27 -7.98 18.90 19.86
CA ILE A 27 -6.73 18.22 20.19
C ILE A 27 -7.07 16.75 20.44
N ILE A 28 -6.44 15.86 19.67
CA ILE A 28 -6.51 14.44 19.95
C ILE A 28 -5.53 14.12 21.07
N VAL A 29 -6.04 13.58 22.16
CA VAL A 29 -5.25 13.13 23.31
C VAL A 29 -5.47 11.65 23.56
N ARG A 30 -4.48 10.97 24.09
CA ARG A 30 -4.56 9.58 24.50
C ARG A 30 -4.14 9.45 25.94
N THR A 31 -4.84 8.62 26.70
CA THR A 31 -4.39 8.18 28.05
C THR A 31 -3.67 6.86 27.90
N GLU A 32 -2.59 6.67 28.63
CA GLU A 32 -1.88 5.38 28.68
C GLU A 32 -2.67 4.35 29.50
N ASP A 33 -3.50 4.81 30.43
CA ASP A 33 -4.36 4.00 31.26
C ASP A 33 -5.69 4.72 31.49
N ALA A 34 -6.79 3.96 31.56
CA ALA A 34 -8.13 4.51 31.78
C ALA A 34 -8.25 5.33 33.09
N ASP A 35 -7.44 4.98 34.09
CA ASP A 35 -7.40 5.66 35.39
C ASP A 35 -6.31 6.74 35.47
N SER A 36 -5.50 6.89 34.42
CA SER A 36 -4.42 7.86 34.37
C SER A 36 -4.98 9.26 34.10
N ARG A 37 -4.58 10.24 34.94
CA ARG A 37 -4.80 11.67 34.68
C ARG A 37 -3.75 12.28 33.75
N CYS A 38 -2.84 11.46 33.25
CA CYS A 38 -1.80 11.88 32.32
C CYS A 38 -2.27 11.71 30.89
N TYR A 39 -2.40 12.82 30.16
CA TYR A 39 -2.80 12.84 28.76
C TYR A 39 -1.60 13.17 27.88
N LYS A 40 -1.39 12.41 26.84
CA LYS A 40 -0.42 12.73 25.81
C LYS A 40 -1.15 13.32 24.61
N GLY A 41 -0.86 14.59 24.29
CA GLY A 41 -1.38 15.23 23.09
C GLY A 41 -0.67 14.65 21.85
N TYR A 42 -1.44 14.22 20.86
CA TYR A 42 -0.90 13.66 19.63
C TYR A 42 -0.97 14.64 18.48
N MET A 43 -2.08 15.32 18.30
CA MET A 43 -2.29 16.17 17.15
C MET A 43 -3.36 17.23 17.38
N CYS A 44 -3.19 18.40 16.74
CA CYS A 44 -4.27 19.36 16.54
C CYS A 44 -4.93 19.08 15.18
N VAL A 45 -6.25 18.98 15.19
CA VAL A 45 -7.05 18.75 14.00
C VAL A 45 -8.12 19.83 13.87
N SER A 46 -8.70 20.02 12.69
CA SER A 46 -9.85 20.92 12.54
C SER A 46 -11.04 20.43 13.36
N SER A 47 -11.94 21.34 13.74
CA SER A 47 -13.13 21.01 14.52
C SER A 47 -14.10 20.07 13.80
N ASP A 48 -14.00 20.01 12.49
CA ASP A 48 -14.78 19.14 11.60
C ASP A 48 -14.09 17.78 11.33
N PHE A 49 -12.94 17.52 11.98
CA PHE A 49 -12.29 16.22 11.90
C PHE A 49 -13.16 15.17 12.59
N GLN A 50 -13.44 14.10 11.84
CA GLN A 50 -14.15 12.96 12.38
C GLN A 50 -13.17 11.87 12.79
N TYR A 51 -13.23 11.50 14.07
CA TYR A 51 -12.46 10.38 14.61
C TYR A 51 -12.93 9.06 13.99
N MET A 52 -11.98 8.26 13.57
CA MET A 52 -12.24 6.89 13.08
C MET A 52 -11.86 5.88 14.17
N PRO A 53 -12.82 5.29 14.87
CA PRO A 53 -12.53 4.27 15.87
C PRO A 53 -11.98 3.00 15.21
N GLN A 54 -11.12 2.28 15.93
CA GLN A 54 -10.50 1.06 15.43
C GLN A 54 -11.52 -0.06 15.19
N GLU A 55 -12.64 -0.02 15.89
CA GLU A 55 -13.77 -0.94 15.77
C GLU A 55 -14.39 -0.95 14.36
N LEU A 56 -14.20 0.11 13.58
CA LEU A 56 -14.61 0.16 12.18
C LEU A 56 -13.97 -0.92 11.29
N VAL A 57 -12.96 -1.63 11.78
CA VAL A 57 -12.42 -2.81 11.09
C VAL A 57 -13.49 -3.86 10.83
N TRP A 58 -14.41 -4.06 11.78
CA TRP A 58 -15.51 -5.02 11.64
C TRP A 58 -16.51 -4.57 10.57
N ASP A 59 -16.81 -3.27 10.49
CA ASP A 59 -17.66 -2.73 9.43
C ASP A 59 -17.02 -2.90 8.04
N MET A 60 -15.69 -2.80 7.96
CA MET A 60 -14.94 -3.06 6.73
C MET A 60 -15.04 -4.53 6.33
N GLU A 61 -14.88 -5.45 7.28
CA GLU A 61 -15.00 -6.88 7.02
C GLU A 61 -16.41 -7.24 6.54
N GLU A 62 -17.44 -6.71 7.18
CA GLU A 62 -18.84 -6.90 6.77
C GLU A 62 -19.09 -6.36 5.36
N ALA A 63 -18.60 -5.15 5.06
CA ALA A 63 -18.69 -4.56 3.73
C ALA A 63 -18.01 -5.43 2.67
N LEU A 64 -16.84 -5.98 2.97
CA LEU A 64 -16.13 -6.87 2.04
C LEU A 64 -16.82 -8.20 1.85
N ASN A 65 -17.38 -8.78 2.91
CA ASN A 65 -18.18 -10.01 2.84
C ASN A 65 -19.45 -9.83 1.98
N THR A 66 -19.98 -8.60 1.93
CA THR A 66 -21.13 -8.27 1.06
C THR A 66 -20.75 -8.28 -0.43
N VAL A 67 -19.53 -7.92 -0.78
CA VAL A 67 -19.08 -7.85 -2.19
C VAL A 67 -18.36 -9.11 -2.67
N SER A 68 -17.88 -9.93 -1.74
CA SER A 68 -17.22 -11.20 -2.04
C SER A 68 -18.21 -12.36 -2.09
N LYS A 69 -17.91 -13.38 -2.88
CA LYS A 69 -18.70 -14.62 -2.91
C LYS A 69 -18.45 -15.51 -1.70
N ASN A 70 -17.23 -15.50 -1.20
CA ASN A 70 -16.79 -16.25 -0.04
C ASN A 70 -16.33 -15.29 1.06
N PRO A 71 -16.41 -15.72 2.31
CA PRO A 71 -15.95 -14.90 3.43
C PRO A 71 -14.50 -14.47 3.24
N VAL A 72 -14.25 -13.20 3.50
CA VAL A 72 -12.88 -12.68 3.61
C VAL A 72 -12.33 -13.02 4.99
N SER A 73 -11.02 -13.06 5.11
CA SER A 73 -10.36 -13.27 6.39
C SER A 73 -9.32 -12.18 6.65
N ILE A 74 -9.15 -11.80 7.90
CA ILE A 74 -8.03 -10.95 8.28
C ILE A 74 -6.76 -11.80 8.23
N HIS A 75 -5.91 -11.50 7.27
CA HIS A 75 -4.63 -12.19 7.09
C HIS A 75 -3.55 -11.62 8.03
N TYR A 76 -3.53 -10.28 8.15
CA TYR A 76 -2.58 -9.58 9.00
C TYR A 76 -3.17 -8.26 9.48
N CYS A 77 -2.82 -7.86 10.71
CA CYS A 77 -3.21 -6.58 11.28
C CYS A 77 -2.01 -5.96 12.00
N CYS A 78 -1.76 -4.70 11.72
CA CYS A 78 -0.76 -3.90 12.41
C CYS A 78 -1.43 -2.67 12.99
N VAL A 79 -1.36 -2.53 14.30
CA VAL A 79 -1.94 -1.40 15.03
C VAL A 79 -0.82 -0.66 15.74
N THR A 80 -0.64 0.60 15.39
CA THR A 80 0.25 1.53 16.08
C THR A 80 -0.57 2.59 16.79
N ASN A 81 0.09 3.47 17.51
CA ASN A 81 -0.58 4.60 18.16
C ASN A 81 -1.23 5.59 17.16
N GLU A 82 -0.79 5.56 15.93
CA GLU A 82 -1.16 6.55 14.89
C GLU A 82 -1.94 5.93 13.74
N VAL A 83 -1.63 4.69 13.40
CA VAL A 83 -2.13 4.05 12.18
C VAL A 83 -2.55 2.62 12.48
N THR A 84 -3.70 2.24 11.93
CA THR A 84 -4.15 0.85 11.86
C THR A 84 -4.12 0.42 10.40
N LYS A 85 -3.45 -0.71 10.13
CA LYS A 85 -3.43 -1.38 8.83
C LYS A 85 -4.01 -2.77 8.99
N VAL A 86 -4.99 -3.10 8.17
CA VAL A 86 -5.60 -4.43 8.14
C VAL A 86 -5.52 -4.97 6.73
N TYR A 87 -5.09 -6.20 6.61
CA TYR A 87 -4.96 -6.91 5.34
C TYR A 87 -6.01 -8.01 5.29
N PHE A 88 -7.00 -7.81 4.44
CA PHE A 88 -8.06 -8.79 4.19
C PHE A 88 -7.66 -9.68 3.01
N GLU A 89 -7.58 -10.98 3.24
CA GLU A 89 -7.36 -11.97 2.19
C GLU A 89 -8.69 -12.40 1.58
N PHE A 90 -8.67 -12.55 0.28
CA PHE A 90 -9.76 -13.16 -0.49
C PHE A 90 -9.30 -14.54 -0.96
N PRO A 91 -9.69 -15.63 -0.30
CA PRO A 91 -9.21 -16.97 -0.62
C PRO A 91 -9.41 -17.36 -2.10
N ASP A 92 -10.53 -16.93 -2.70
CA ASP A 92 -10.84 -17.17 -4.12
C ASP A 92 -9.94 -16.41 -5.11
N HIS A 93 -9.22 -15.42 -4.63
CA HIS A 93 -8.32 -14.61 -5.43
C HIS A 93 -6.86 -14.98 -5.27
N CYS A 94 -6.55 -15.87 -4.35
CA CYS A 94 -5.21 -16.44 -4.27
C CYS A 94 -4.87 -17.21 -5.56
N VAL A 95 -3.62 -17.14 -5.95
CA VAL A 95 -3.12 -17.81 -7.15
C VAL A 95 -2.08 -18.85 -6.72
N GLU A 96 -2.24 -20.08 -7.18
CA GLU A 96 -1.28 -21.14 -6.94
C GLU A 96 -0.39 -21.31 -8.15
N ILE A 97 0.93 -21.24 -7.96
CA ILE A 97 1.95 -21.44 -9.00
C ILE A 97 2.98 -22.40 -8.46
N ARG A 98 3.19 -23.55 -9.13
CA ARG A 98 4.18 -24.57 -8.76
C ARG A 98 4.08 -25.00 -7.28
N ASN A 99 2.86 -25.19 -6.78
CA ASN A 99 2.53 -25.53 -5.38
C ASN A 99 2.85 -24.42 -4.35
N GLU A 100 3.10 -23.21 -4.81
CA GLU A 100 3.28 -22.05 -3.93
C GLU A 100 2.08 -21.13 -4.03
N LYS A 101 1.56 -20.72 -2.88
CA LYS A 101 0.39 -19.84 -2.80
C LYS A 101 0.82 -18.38 -2.78
N ILE A 102 0.24 -17.63 -3.70
CA ILE A 102 0.34 -16.17 -3.74
C ILE A 102 -0.96 -15.63 -3.17
N HIS A 103 -0.86 -14.93 -2.05
CA HIS A 103 -2.01 -14.32 -1.39
C HIS A 103 -2.37 -13.00 -2.09
N CYS A 104 -3.66 -12.78 -2.28
CA CYS A 104 -4.18 -11.56 -2.88
C CYS A 104 -5.31 -11.01 -2.03
N GLY A 105 -5.29 -9.72 -1.79
CA GLY A 105 -6.28 -9.10 -0.93
C GLY A 105 -6.30 -7.58 -0.98
N LEU A 106 -6.94 -6.98 0.02
CA LEU A 106 -7.06 -5.54 0.18
C LEU A 106 -6.44 -5.10 1.50
N GLN A 107 -5.53 -4.15 1.43
CA GLN A 107 -5.03 -3.43 2.59
C GLN A 107 -5.99 -2.28 2.89
N TYR A 108 -6.44 -2.20 4.13
CA TYR A 108 -7.08 -1.04 4.71
C TYR A 108 -6.09 -0.32 5.60
N GLN A 109 -6.00 0.99 5.41
CA GLN A 109 -5.19 1.85 6.26
C GLN A 109 -6.06 2.99 6.77
N MET A 110 -6.05 3.19 8.08
CA MET A 110 -6.72 4.32 8.71
C MET A 110 -5.82 4.96 9.77
N SER A 111 -6.01 6.25 10.00
CA SER A 111 -5.31 6.98 11.04
C SER A 111 -6.30 7.43 12.10
N SER A 112 -6.04 7.04 13.34
CA SER A 112 -6.82 7.50 14.49
C SER A 112 -6.58 8.98 14.85
N ILE A 113 -5.47 9.55 14.38
CA ILE A 113 -5.08 10.94 14.65
C ILE A 113 -5.20 11.86 13.43
N GLY A 114 -5.69 11.32 12.29
CA GLY A 114 -5.93 12.12 11.09
C GLY A 114 -4.70 12.56 10.31
N ASN A 115 -3.51 12.04 10.62
CA ASN A 115 -2.28 12.32 9.88
C ASN A 115 -2.23 11.65 8.50
N LEU A 116 -3.06 10.62 8.29
CA LEU A 116 -3.20 9.91 7.02
C LEU A 116 -4.67 9.79 6.63
N SER A 117 -4.96 9.88 5.34
CA SER A 117 -6.29 9.58 4.81
C SER A 117 -6.62 8.10 4.96
N PHE A 118 -7.89 7.79 5.19
CA PHE A 118 -8.38 6.45 5.02
C PHE A 118 -8.11 5.97 3.60
N MET A 119 -7.53 4.78 3.46
CA MET A 119 -7.11 4.25 2.17
C MET A 119 -7.39 2.74 2.09
N VAL A 120 -7.84 2.31 0.92
CA VAL A 120 -7.96 0.90 0.56
C VAL A 120 -7.16 0.67 -0.71
N GLN A 121 -6.31 -0.34 -0.71
CA GLN A 121 -5.49 -0.68 -1.87
C GLN A 121 -5.31 -2.20 -1.99
N PRO A 122 -5.34 -2.76 -3.21
CA PRO A 122 -4.97 -4.15 -3.43
C PRO A 122 -3.52 -4.43 -3.03
N TYR A 123 -3.30 -5.63 -2.50
CA TYR A 123 -1.96 -6.15 -2.23
C TYR A 123 -1.79 -7.55 -2.80
N VAL A 124 -0.54 -7.90 -3.02
CA VAL A 124 -0.09 -9.25 -3.35
C VAL A 124 1.03 -9.63 -2.39
N GLU A 125 0.99 -10.84 -1.86
CA GLU A 125 1.99 -11.36 -0.92
C GLU A 125 2.50 -12.72 -1.38
N TYR A 126 3.81 -12.88 -1.29
CA TYR A 126 4.52 -14.12 -1.59
C TYR A 126 5.73 -14.26 -0.67
N ALA A 127 5.93 -15.46 -0.12
CA ALA A 127 7.05 -15.79 0.77
C ALA A 127 7.25 -14.76 1.92
N ASN A 128 6.14 -14.37 2.58
CA ASN A 128 6.10 -13.38 3.66
C ASN A 128 6.53 -11.96 3.25
N SER A 129 6.64 -11.70 1.96
CA SER A 129 6.90 -10.39 1.41
C SER A 129 5.67 -9.84 0.71
N ARG A 130 5.40 -8.56 0.87
CA ARG A 130 4.17 -7.91 0.42
C ARG A 130 4.47 -6.70 -0.44
N ILE A 131 3.64 -6.50 -1.46
CA ILE A 131 3.65 -5.33 -2.32
C ILE A 131 2.23 -4.76 -2.47
N LEU A 132 2.11 -3.44 -2.56
CA LEU A 132 0.86 -2.75 -2.82
C LEU A 132 0.72 -2.49 -4.32
N VAL A 133 -0.37 -2.96 -4.92
CA VAL A 133 -0.52 -2.96 -6.38
C VAL A 133 -1.76 -2.21 -6.83
N GLY A 134 -1.69 -1.60 -8.03
CA GLY A 134 -2.82 -0.93 -8.64
C GLY A 134 -3.25 0.35 -7.92
N LYS A 135 -4.51 0.73 -8.14
CA LYS A 135 -5.05 2.00 -7.65
C LYS A 135 -5.38 1.97 -6.17
N ALA A 136 -4.92 2.98 -5.43
CA ALA A 136 -5.37 3.27 -4.08
C ALA A 136 -6.68 4.08 -4.11
N PHE A 137 -7.65 3.67 -3.31
CA PHE A 137 -8.91 4.37 -3.11
C PHE A 137 -8.87 5.06 -1.76
N ARG A 138 -9.14 6.36 -1.74
CA ARG A 138 -9.02 7.19 -0.53
C ARG A 138 -10.34 7.79 -0.16
N LEU A 139 -10.55 7.93 1.14
CA LEU A 139 -11.64 8.67 1.74
C LEU A 139 -11.05 9.82 2.55
N GLU A 140 -11.53 11.02 2.32
CA GLU A 140 -11.13 12.16 3.12
C GLU A 140 -11.91 12.18 4.44
N ASN A 141 -11.22 12.37 5.56
CA ASN A 141 -11.78 12.36 6.92
C ASN A 141 -12.54 13.65 7.27
N ARG A 142 -12.96 14.45 6.29
CA ARG A 142 -13.50 15.81 6.51
C ARG A 142 -15.01 15.91 6.54
N PHE A 143 -15.73 14.78 6.50
CA PHE A 143 -17.18 14.84 6.35
C PHE A 143 -17.88 14.43 7.63
N SER A 144 -18.47 15.40 8.32
CA SER A 144 -19.17 15.23 9.60
C SER A 144 -20.49 14.43 9.51
N GLU A 145 -21.02 14.20 8.32
CA GLU A 145 -22.32 13.55 8.10
C GLU A 145 -22.22 12.22 7.35
N MET A 146 -21.08 11.57 7.37
CA MET A 146 -20.90 10.35 6.60
C MET A 146 -21.50 9.11 7.26
N ASN A 147 -22.30 8.40 6.51
CA ASN A 147 -22.57 7.00 6.77
C ASN A 147 -21.32 6.18 6.37
N PHE A 148 -20.46 5.85 7.35
CA PHE A 148 -19.23 5.11 7.11
C PHE A 148 -19.49 3.77 6.44
N SER A 149 -20.52 3.03 6.85
CA SER A 149 -20.83 1.70 6.29
C SER A 149 -21.12 1.77 4.79
N GLU A 150 -21.88 2.76 4.33
CA GLU A 150 -22.12 2.95 2.89
C GLU A 150 -20.84 3.30 2.12
N ARG A 151 -20.01 4.15 2.70
CA ARG A 151 -18.74 4.56 2.08
C ARG A 151 -17.73 3.42 2.06
N PHE A 152 -17.66 2.62 3.09
CA PHE A 152 -16.81 1.42 3.10
C PHE A 152 -17.27 0.42 2.06
N LEU A 153 -18.58 0.22 1.91
CA LEU A 153 -19.13 -0.64 0.87
C LEU A 153 -18.75 -0.12 -0.52
N GLU A 154 -18.94 1.16 -0.79
CA GLU A 154 -18.59 1.80 -2.08
C GLU A 154 -17.11 1.65 -2.41
N ILE A 155 -16.23 1.97 -1.45
CA ILE A 155 -14.79 1.87 -1.62
C ILE A 155 -14.35 0.41 -1.73
N GLY A 156 -14.93 -0.47 -0.90
CA GLY A 156 -14.71 -1.90 -0.95
C GLY A 156 -15.05 -2.50 -2.31
N GLN A 157 -16.20 -2.13 -2.89
CA GLN A 157 -16.60 -2.57 -4.23
C GLN A 157 -15.61 -2.12 -5.32
N LYS A 158 -15.17 -0.85 -5.27
CA LYS A 158 -14.19 -0.31 -6.23
C LYS A 158 -12.83 -1.02 -6.11
N ALA A 159 -12.34 -1.19 -4.87
CA ALA A 159 -11.06 -1.83 -4.62
C ALA A 159 -11.11 -3.33 -4.96
N TYR A 160 -12.21 -4.01 -4.67
CA TYR A 160 -12.42 -5.40 -5.07
C TYR A 160 -12.50 -5.57 -6.59
N GLY A 161 -13.11 -4.61 -7.30
CA GLY A 161 -13.08 -4.57 -8.76
C GLY A 161 -11.66 -4.48 -9.32
N GLU A 162 -10.83 -3.63 -8.71
CA GLU A 162 -9.42 -3.48 -9.07
C GLU A 162 -8.62 -4.76 -8.75
N LEU A 163 -8.84 -5.40 -7.60
CA LEU A 163 -8.21 -6.67 -7.24
C LEU A 163 -8.53 -7.75 -8.28
N LYS A 164 -9.79 -7.87 -8.70
CA LYS A 164 -10.19 -8.82 -9.76
C LYS A 164 -9.47 -8.55 -11.08
N ARG A 165 -9.33 -7.28 -11.45
CA ARG A 165 -8.62 -6.86 -12.66
C ARG A 165 -7.15 -7.26 -12.62
N ILE A 166 -6.47 -6.98 -11.49
CA ILE A 166 -5.06 -7.33 -11.28
C ILE A 166 -4.86 -8.84 -11.33
N ARG A 167 -5.70 -9.60 -10.62
CA ARG A 167 -5.65 -11.07 -10.63
C ARG A 167 -5.80 -11.63 -12.04
N LYS A 168 -6.80 -11.16 -12.79
CA LYS A 168 -7.03 -11.61 -14.17
C LYS A 168 -5.82 -11.33 -15.05
N LEU A 169 -5.27 -10.11 -14.99
CA LEU A 169 -4.08 -9.72 -15.71
C LEU A 169 -2.90 -10.65 -15.37
N PHE A 170 -2.66 -10.88 -14.09
CA PHE A 170 -1.59 -11.75 -13.61
C PHE A 170 -1.74 -13.19 -14.17
N GLN A 171 -2.91 -13.78 -14.04
CA GLN A 171 -3.17 -15.13 -14.55
C GLN A 171 -2.98 -15.21 -16.07
N GLU A 172 -3.47 -14.24 -16.83
CA GLU A 172 -3.31 -14.19 -18.29
C GLU A 172 -1.83 -14.09 -18.69
N GLN A 173 -1.06 -13.23 -18.04
CA GLN A 173 0.36 -13.04 -18.35
C GLN A 173 1.20 -14.27 -17.95
N VAL A 174 0.94 -14.84 -16.78
CA VAL A 174 1.58 -16.08 -16.34
C VAL A 174 1.32 -17.21 -17.35
N PHE A 175 0.08 -17.39 -17.78
CA PHE A 175 -0.28 -18.43 -18.75
C PHE A 175 0.38 -18.20 -20.10
N LYS A 176 0.35 -16.97 -20.61
CA LYS A 176 0.96 -16.61 -21.91
C LYS A 176 2.48 -16.77 -21.90
N LYS A 177 3.12 -16.48 -20.77
CA LYS A 177 4.58 -16.38 -20.65
C LYS A 177 5.20 -17.50 -19.81
N LEU A 178 4.51 -18.60 -19.62
CA LEU A 178 4.92 -19.72 -18.75
C LEU A 178 6.33 -20.26 -19.06
N ARG A 179 6.74 -20.24 -20.34
CA ARG A 179 8.04 -20.73 -20.83
C ARG A 179 8.96 -19.61 -21.27
N GLN A 180 8.61 -18.36 -21.01
CA GLN A 180 9.40 -17.23 -21.45
C GLN A 180 10.54 -16.98 -20.47
N GLU A 181 11.75 -16.78 -21.02
CA GLU A 181 12.91 -16.33 -20.27
C GLU A 181 12.98 -14.81 -20.29
N VAL A 182 13.20 -14.24 -19.12
CA VAL A 182 13.57 -12.84 -18.95
C VAL A 182 15.05 -12.71 -19.29
N ARG A 183 15.35 -11.79 -20.17
CA ARG A 183 16.72 -11.30 -20.40
C ARG A 183 16.71 -9.82 -20.13
N TYR A 184 17.71 -9.29 -19.47
CA TYR A 184 17.77 -7.88 -19.07
C TYR A 184 16.82 -7.53 -17.91
N GLY A 185 16.72 -8.40 -16.90
CA GLY A 185 15.81 -8.20 -15.76
C GLY A 185 16.06 -6.86 -15.06
N LYS A 186 17.30 -6.46 -14.86
CA LYS A 186 17.68 -5.15 -14.28
C LYS A 186 17.16 -3.97 -15.09
N ASP A 187 17.32 -4.01 -16.42
CA ASP A 187 16.87 -2.93 -17.29
C ASP A 187 15.32 -2.85 -17.32
N ILE A 188 14.65 -4.02 -17.30
CA ILE A 188 13.18 -4.10 -17.24
C ILE A 188 12.68 -3.50 -15.92
N LEU A 189 13.24 -3.93 -14.79
CA LEU A 189 12.86 -3.42 -13.47
C LEU A 189 13.08 -1.91 -13.37
N TRP A 190 14.23 -1.42 -13.88
CA TRP A 190 14.52 0.00 -13.92
C TRP A 190 13.50 0.81 -14.69
N LYS A 191 13.11 0.33 -15.89
CA LYS A 191 12.07 0.97 -16.70
C LYS A 191 10.72 0.97 -15.96
N ALA A 192 10.32 -0.17 -15.41
CA ALA A 192 9.07 -0.30 -14.67
C ALA A 192 9.01 0.61 -13.43
N MET A 193 10.09 0.71 -12.66
CA MET A 193 10.19 1.64 -11.52
C MET A 193 10.12 3.11 -11.95
N LYS A 194 10.60 3.44 -13.15
CA LYS A 194 10.65 4.79 -13.66
C LYS A 194 9.28 5.31 -14.12
N GLU A 195 8.37 4.45 -14.56
CA GLU A 195 7.04 4.84 -15.07
C GLU A 195 6.26 5.70 -14.06
N GLU A 196 6.35 5.40 -12.77
CA GLU A 196 5.71 6.14 -11.68
C GLU A 196 6.65 7.15 -10.98
N GLY A 197 7.86 7.34 -11.51
CA GLY A 197 8.91 8.16 -10.90
C GLY A 197 9.42 7.57 -9.59
N PHE A 198 10.67 7.25 -9.46
CA PHE A 198 11.32 6.61 -8.30
C PHE A 198 10.85 7.12 -6.92
N LYS A 199 9.68 6.69 -6.47
CA LYS A 199 9.07 7.13 -5.18
C LYS A 199 9.96 6.88 -3.96
N ILE A 200 10.92 5.95 -4.09
CA ILE A 200 11.92 5.62 -3.05
C ILE A 200 13.26 6.35 -3.24
N GLY A 201 13.39 7.16 -4.30
CA GLY A 201 14.65 7.79 -4.69
C GLY A 201 15.60 6.87 -5.45
N LYS A 202 16.41 7.48 -6.33
CA LYS A 202 17.30 6.74 -7.25
C LYS A 202 18.32 5.82 -6.54
N LYS A 203 18.87 6.23 -5.40
CA LYS A 203 19.85 5.43 -4.65
C LYS A 203 19.26 4.10 -4.17
N ARG A 204 18.05 4.12 -3.59
CA ARG A 204 17.36 2.91 -3.14
C ARG A 204 16.88 2.05 -4.30
N ALA A 205 16.41 2.69 -5.38
CA ALA A 205 16.08 1.99 -6.61
C ALA A 205 17.32 1.23 -7.15
N GLN A 206 18.49 1.84 -7.13
CA GLN A 206 19.73 1.18 -7.54
C GLN A 206 20.09 -0.01 -6.64
N GLN A 207 19.91 0.10 -5.33
CA GLN A 207 20.11 -1.03 -4.42
C GLN A 207 19.19 -2.22 -4.76
N ALA A 208 17.93 -1.95 -5.10
CA ALA A 208 17.02 -2.99 -5.57
C ALA A 208 17.49 -3.66 -6.85
N LEU A 209 18.02 -2.88 -7.79
CA LEU A 209 18.54 -3.39 -9.06
C LEU A 209 19.82 -4.23 -8.89
N ASP A 210 20.68 -3.90 -7.92
CA ASP A 210 21.94 -4.60 -7.73
C ASP A 210 21.75 -6.09 -7.42
N LEU A 211 20.61 -6.42 -6.76
CA LEU A 211 20.24 -7.80 -6.43
C LEU A 211 19.28 -8.43 -7.46
N CYS A 212 18.81 -7.66 -8.43
CA CYS A 212 17.86 -8.14 -9.43
C CYS A 212 18.53 -9.16 -10.36
N PRO A 213 17.91 -10.35 -10.59
CA PRO A 213 18.41 -11.29 -11.58
C PRO A 213 18.31 -10.68 -12.99
N ASP A 214 19.38 -10.76 -13.76
CA ASP A 214 19.37 -10.28 -15.15
C ASP A 214 18.74 -11.29 -16.11
N GLU A 215 18.87 -12.59 -15.77
CA GLU A 215 18.25 -13.69 -16.48
C GLU A 215 17.50 -14.62 -15.52
N SER A 216 16.26 -14.93 -15.85
CA SER A 216 15.42 -15.86 -15.08
C SER A 216 14.15 -16.23 -15.87
N PRO A 217 13.44 -17.32 -15.53
CA PRO A 217 12.08 -17.53 -16.00
C PRO A 217 11.16 -16.37 -15.62
N TYR A 218 10.26 -15.99 -16.51
CA TYR A 218 9.36 -14.83 -16.32
C TYR A 218 8.58 -14.89 -15.00
N ILE A 219 8.09 -16.05 -14.63
CA ILE A 219 7.35 -16.24 -13.38
C ILE A 219 8.26 -15.98 -12.17
N GLU A 220 9.47 -16.53 -12.19
CA GLU A 220 10.44 -16.36 -11.10
C GLU A 220 10.86 -14.90 -10.97
N PHE A 221 10.96 -14.18 -12.08
CA PHE A 221 11.21 -12.74 -12.07
C PHE A 221 10.08 -11.98 -11.37
N LEU A 222 8.82 -12.28 -11.68
CA LEU A 222 7.67 -11.65 -11.02
C LEU A 222 7.62 -11.98 -9.52
N LEU A 223 7.87 -13.23 -9.13
CA LEU A 223 7.92 -13.66 -7.73
C LEU A 223 9.09 -12.99 -7.00
N TRP A 224 10.24 -12.87 -7.66
CA TRP A 224 11.40 -12.17 -7.12
C TRP A 224 11.08 -10.70 -6.83
N ILE A 225 10.36 -9.98 -7.69
CA ILE A 225 9.96 -8.59 -7.44
C ILE A 225 9.16 -8.48 -6.14
N ILE A 226 8.23 -9.42 -5.86
CA ILE A 226 7.47 -9.42 -4.61
C ILE A 226 8.41 -9.71 -3.44
N GLN A 227 9.16 -10.80 -3.51
CA GLN A 227 10.02 -11.28 -2.43
C GLN A 227 11.12 -10.27 -2.06
N SER A 228 11.66 -9.56 -3.03
CA SER A 228 12.71 -8.59 -2.81
C SER A 228 12.25 -7.41 -1.93
N CYS A 229 10.94 -7.13 -1.86
CA CYS A 229 10.43 -6.05 -1.05
C CYS A 229 10.78 -6.20 0.43
N SER A 230 10.63 -7.40 1.02
CA SER A 230 10.97 -7.65 2.42
C SER A 230 12.48 -7.51 2.70
N MET A 231 13.32 -7.89 1.74
CA MET A 231 14.79 -7.80 1.88
C MET A 231 15.29 -6.36 2.10
N TYR A 232 14.51 -5.37 1.64
CA TYR A 232 14.87 -3.95 1.77
C TYR A 232 14.17 -3.25 2.93
N THR A 233 13.17 -3.88 3.54
CA THR A 233 12.33 -3.23 4.56
C THR A 233 12.70 -3.59 5.98
N GLU A 234 13.48 -4.64 6.21
CA GLU A 234 13.82 -5.15 7.55
C GLU A 234 14.41 -4.11 8.53
N ASN A 235 15.05 -3.05 8.01
CA ASN A 235 15.72 -2.03 8.81
C ASN A 235 15.16 -0.61 8.58
N PHE A 236 13.98 -0.48 7.98
CA PHE A 236 13.42 0.82 7.65
C PHE A 236 12.24 1.18 8.55
N SER A 237 11.98 2.49 8.67
CA SER A 237 10.76 2.98 9.30
C SER A 237 9.54 2.54 8.48
N GLU A 238 8.39 2.45 9.15
CA GLU A 238 7.10 2.04 8.54
C GLU A 238 6.76 2.84 7.28
N ASP A 239 7.00 4.16 7.28
CA ASP A 239 6.76 5.04 6.13
C ASP A 239 7.64 4.68 4.93
N ILE A 240 8.91 4.33 5.17
CA ILE A 240 9.82 3.92 4.10
C ILE A 240 9.46 2.54 3.57
N SER A 241 9.08 1.62 4.46
CA SER A 241 8.63 0.28 4.09
C SER A 241 7.40 0.35 3.18
N GLN A 242 6.40 1.15 3.53
CA GLN A 242 5.22 1.35 2.72
C GLN A 242 5.52 1.97 1.35
N LYS A 243 6.44 2.94 1.29
CA LYS A 243 6.89 3.51 0.01
C LYS A 243 7.60 2.48 -0.86
N MET A 244 8.35 1.54 -0.24
CA MET A 244 8.98 0.44 -0.96
C MET A 244 7.92 -0.55 -1.48
N GLU A 245 6.98 -0.98 -0.63
CA GLU A 245 5.86 -1.84 -1.03
C GLU A 245 5.10 -1.28 -2.24
N LEU A 246 4.84 0.03 -2.22
CA LEU A 246 4.18 0.72 -3.32
C LEU A 246 5.05 0.80 -4.58
N CYS A 247 6.34 1.10 -4.42
CA CYS A 247 7.27 1.21 -5.55
C CYS A 247 7.47 -0.15 -6.25
N MET A 248 7.69 -1.20 -5.47
CA MET A 248 7.85 -2.56 -6.00
C MET A 248 6.54 -3.09 -6.58
N GLY A 249 5.41 -2.75 -5.97
CA GLY A 249 4.09 -3.10 -6.49
C GLY A 249 3.79 -2.44 -7.83
N ASN A 250 4.12 -1.17 -7.99
CA ASN A 250 4.00 -0.49 -9.27
C ASN A 250 4.94 -1.09 -10.32
N ALA A 251 6.20 -1.37 -9.96
CA ALA A 251 7.14 -2.01 -10.87
C ALA A 251 6.65 -3.40 -11.32
N TRP A 252 6.12 -4.19 -10.39
CA TRP A 252 5.52 -5.48 -10.69
C TRP A 252 4.32 -5.34 -11.65
N TYR A 253 3.43 -4.38 -11.38
CA TYR A 253 2.25 -4.14 -12.18
C TYR A 253 2.60 -3.67 -13.61
N HIS A 254 3.54 -2.74 -13.76
CA HIS A 254 4.03 -2.30 -15.06
C HIS A 254 4.78 -3.40 -15.80
N THR A 255 5.50 -4.28 -15.09
CA THR A 255 6.10 -5.46 -15.71
C THR A 255 5.01 -6.40 -16.27
N LEU A 256 3.89 -6.57 -15.59
CA LEU A 256 2.77 -7.36 -16.15
C LEU A 256 2.17 -6.74 -17.42
N LEU A 257 2.03 -5.42 -17.45
CA LEU A 257 1.41 -4.70 -18.56
C LEU A 257 2.32 -4.58 -19.79
N ASP A 258 3.55 -4.15 -19.56
CA ASP A 258 4.43 -3.59 -20.58
C ASP A 258 5.71 -4.41 -20.81
N PHE A 259 5.78 -5.65 -20.33
CA PHE A 259 6.98 -6.48 -20.41
C PHE A 259 7.56 -6.55 -21.84
N ASP A 260 6.73 -6.88 -22.82
CA ASP A 260 7.19 -7.06 -24.21
C ASP A 260 7.67 -5.73 -24.80
N LYS A 261 7.00 -4.62 -24.49
CA LYS A 261 7.43 -3.27 -24.84
C LYS A 261 8.81 -2.94 -24.28
N TYR A 262 9.04 -3.22 -22.98
CA TYR A 262 10.34 -2.98 -22.36
C TYR A 262 11.45 -3.81 -23.01
N VAL A 263 11.19 -5.08 -23.29
CA VAL A 263 12.15 -5.97 -23.96
C VAL A 263 12.54 -5.42 -25.32
N GLU A 264 11.58 -4.93 -26.13
CA GLU A 264 11.85 -4.35 -27.44
C GLU A 264 12.65 -3.05 -27.36
N GLU A 265 12.26 -2.15 -26.48
CA GLU A 265 12.96 -0.90 -26.24
C GLU A 265 14.43 -1.12 -25.83
N ILE A 266 14.68 -2.05 -24.87
CA ILE A 266 16.02 -2.39 -24.40
C ILE A 266 16.87 -2.95 -25.53
N LYS A 267 16.32 -3.83 -26.39
CA LYS A 267 17.03 -4.36 -27.55
C LYS A 267 17.45 -3.26 -28.53
N LEU A 268 16.55 -2.30 -28.77
CA LEU A 268 16.83 -1.17 -29.66
C LEU A 268 17.90 -0.25 -29.07
N GLU A 269 17.85 0.05 -27.79
CA GLU A 269 18.85 0.86 -27.07
C GLU A 269 20.24 0.20 -27.14
N LYS A 270 20.33 -1.10 -26.83
CA LYS A 270 21.59 -1.85 -26.91
C LYS A 270 22.15 -1.95 -28.32
N ALA A 271 21.28 -2.04 -29.34
CA ALA A 271 21.70 -2.05 -30.73
C ALA A 271 22.26 -0.69 -31.18
N LYS A 272 21.70 0.44 -30.71
CA LYS A 272 22.22 1.78 -30.97
C LYS A 272 23.61 1.98 -30.33
N LEU A 273 23.76 1.62 -29.06
CA LEU A 273 25.03 1.70 -28.32
C LEU A 273 26.15 0.90 -28.99
N LYS A 274 25.83 -0.30 -29.50
CA LYS A 274 26.80 -1.10 -30.25
C LYS A 274 27.26 -0.43 -31.53
N LYS A 275 26.37 0.27 -32.26
CA LYS A 275 26.71 1.00 -33.49
C LYS A 275 27.55 2.25 -33.21
N GLU A 276 27.32 2.92 -32.08
CA GLU A 276 28.09 4.12 -31.67
C GLU A 276 29.47 3.74 -31.22
N ASN A 277 29.65 2.62 -30.52
CA ASN A 277 30.97 2.13 -30.07
C ASN A 277 31.81 1.48 -31.20
N LEU A 278 31.24 1.29 -32.39
CA LEU A 278 31.94 0.79 -33.59
C LEU A 278 32.34 1.91 -34.54
N LYS A 279 32.00 3.15 -34.24
CA LYS A 279 32.46 4.37 -34.94
C LYS A 279 33.63 5.02 -34.21
#